data_293a427a9655b64e007e8b775e81b7dd
#
_entry.id   293a427a9655b64e007e8b775e81b7dd
#
_cell.length_a   1.000
_cell.length_b   1.000
_cell.length_c   1.000
_cell.angle_alpha   90.00
_cell.angle_beta   90.00
_cell.angle_gamma   90.00
#
_symmetry.space_group_name_H-M   'P 1'
#
loop_
_entity.id
_entity.type
_entity.pdbx_description
1 polymer ?
#
loop_
_entity_poly.entity_id
_entity_poly.type
_entity_poly.pdbx_seq_one_letter_code
_entity_poly.pdbx_strand_id
1 'polypeptide(L)'
;MENKNALKTLQAYLDNAEPTVEQAIEVFTPLTIGEYDDIHIAALLTHIRTRGETFADVAGAAHAFLTAVRPFPVTGEGLMDTAGTGGDGANTINITTAASLVAASDGVKMIKHGNRSVSSKSGSADVLEALNIPLDLNPERAVKQFEASNFTFLFAPAYNPAVAHVQPVRKALGIPTIFNTLGPLLSPGRPEFQIMGIANPTQGQLIAEVFKELGRTRALVVHGAGTDEIAIHGTTHVWELNDGEIKEYDITPEELGIARHELAELEGGDGAENAALIRKVFAGEGKPAHYDAIVATAGAMFYLCDKAESIAAGVAHAKKVIDSGQVAQWLRTHEEANYG
;
A
#
# COMPACT_ATOMS: atom_id res chain seq x y z
N MET A 1 24.16 -6.66 28.64
CA MET A 1 25.17 -5.94 27.81
C MET A 1 24.56 -5.38 26.52
N GLU A 2 23.61 -6.07 25.88
CA GLU A 2 22.94 -5.67 24.64
C GLU A 2 22.17 -4.35 24.76
N ASN A 3 21.35 -4.16 25.79
CA ASN A 3 20.57 -2.94 26.00
C ASN A 3 21.45 -1.65 26.10
N LYS A 4 22.67 -1.72 26.67
CA LYS A 4 23.56 -0.54 26.76
C LYS A 4 24.08 -0.07 25.38
N ASN A 5 24.22 -0.99 24.43
CA ASN A 5 24.63 -0.63 23.06
C ASN A 5 23.48 0.01 22.31
N ALA A 6 22.27 -0.55 22.38
CA ALA A 6 21.07 0.00 21.75
C ALA A 6 20.81 1.45 22.22
N LEU A 7 20.95 1.72 23.53
CA LEU A 7 20.76 3.07 24.07
C LEU A 7 21.84 4.08 23.61
N LYS A 8 23.08 3.63 23.41
CA LYS A 8 24.13 4.50 22.85
C LYS A 8 23.84 4.83 21.39
N THR A 9 23.39 3.84 20.63
CA THR A 9 22.97 4.04 19.23
C THR A 9 21.81 5.03 19.17
N LEU A 10 20.79 4.85 20.02
CA LEU A 10 19.66 5.78 20.09
C LEU A 10 20.12 7.19 20.42
N GLN A 11 20.96 7.38 21.44
CA GLN A 11 21.45 8.70 21.80
C GLN A 11 22.23 9.35 20.66
N ALA A 12 23.16 8.63 20.04
CA ALA A 12 23.93 9.13 18.90
C ALA A 12 23.03 9.54 17.73
N TYR A 13 21.94 8.82 17.51
CA TYR A 13 20.96 9.14 16.48
C TYR A 13 20.15 10.40 16.82
N LEU A 14 19.72 10.55 18.08
CA LEU A 14 18.96 11.72 18.53
C LEU A 14 19.81 13.01 18.50
N ASP A 15 21.11 12.89 18.68
CA ASP A 15 22.06 14.02 18.63
C ASP A 15 22.46 14.39 17.18
N ASN A 16 22.09 13.57 16.18
CA ASN A 16 22.45 13.79 14.78
C ASN A 16 21.28 14.42 13.98
N ALA A 17 21.50 15.62 13.45
CA ALA A 17 20.48 16.31 12.66
C ALA A 17 20.28 15.70 11.27
N GLU A 18 21.30 15.09 10.69
CA GLU A 18 21.32 14.51 9.33
C GLU A 18 21.86 13.07 9.37
N PRO A 19 21.04 12.09 9.83
CA PRO A 19 21.47 10.71 9.89
C PRO A 19 21.65 10.10 8.49
N THR A 20 22.56 9.12 8.37
CA THR A 20 22.65 8.28 7.18
C THR A 20 21.67 7.12 7.24
N VAL A 21 21.48 6.44 6.10
CA VAL A 21 20.62 5.23 6.03
C VAL A 21 21.14 4.15 6.98
N GLU A 22 22.48 3.96 7.05
CA GLU A 22 23.11 2.97 7.95
C GLU A 22 22.83 3.30 9.42
N GLN A 23 22.95 4.55 9.83
CA GLN A 23 22.62 5.00 11.18
C GLN A 23 21.13 4.80 11.51
N ALA A 24 20.26 5.04 10.53
CA ALA A 24 18.84 4.74 10.69
C ALA A 24 18.58 3.24 10.80
N ILE A 25 19.24 2.38 10.01
CA ILE A 25 19.16 0.91 10.17
C ILE A 25 19.61 0.52 11.58
N GLU A 26 20.75 1.05 12.05
CA GLU A 26 21.28 0.75 13.37
C GLU A 26 20.33 1.12 14.51
N VAL A 27 19.63 2.26 14.44
CA VAL A 27 18.70 2.69 15.49
C VAL A 27 17.35 1.96 15.42
N PHE A 28 16.88 1.56 14.23
CA PHE A 28 15.62 0.84 14.09
C PHE A 28 15.75 -0.67 14.34
N THR A 29 16.93 -1.28 14.15
CA THR A 29 17.14 -2.72 14.36
C THR A 29 16.81 -3.17 15.77
N PRO A 30 17.27 -2.54 16.86
CA PRO A 30 16.90 -2.92 18.24
C PRO A 30 15.39 -2.84 18.50
N LEU A 31 14.68 -1.95 17.82
CA LEU A 31 13.24 -1.81 17.92
C LEU A 31 12.51 -3.03 17.33
N THR A 32 13.03 -3.63 16.25
CA THR A 32 12.40 -4.79 15.61
C THR A 32 12.45 -6.06 16.48
N ILE A 33 13.34 -6.15 17.43
CA ILE A 33 13.51 -7.27 18.36
C ILE A 33 13.11 -6.95 19.81
N GLY A 34 12.50 -5.76 20.03
CA GLY A 34 11.97 -5.36 21.33
C GLY A 34 13.02 -5.00 22.38
N GLU A 35 14.21 -4.54 21.98
CA GLU A 35 15.26 -4.10 22.91
C GLU A 35 14.99 -2.71 23.51
N TYR A 36 14.16 -1.88 22.90
CA TYR A 36 13.74 -0.59 23.44
C TYR A 36 12.49 -0.74 24.30
N ASP A 37 12.44 -0.02 25.42
CA ASP A 37 11.20 0.19 26.17
C ASP A 37 10.34 1.30 25.51
N ASP A 38 9.10 1.42 25.98
CA ASP A 38 8.12 2.36 25.46
C ASP A 38 8.62 3.82 25.48
N ILE A 39 9.44 4.19 26.47
CA ILE A 39 9.96 5.56 26.62
C ILE A 39 10.96 5.86 25.49
N HIS A 40 11.87 4.90 25.21
CA HIS A 40 12.85 5.03 24.14
C HIS A 40 12.21 5.07 22.76
N ILE A 41 11.19 4.22 22.55
CA ILE A 41 10.40 4.23 21.31
C ILE A 41 9.68 5.58 21.16
N ALA A 42 9.04 6.09 22.21
CA ALA A 42 8.37 7.38 22.18
C ALA A 42 9.34 8.53 21.87
N ALA A 43 10.52 8.52 22.47
CA ALA A 43 11.55 9.53 22.20
C ALA A 43 11.98 9.52 20.73
N LEU A 44 12.30 8.33 20.17
CA LEU A 44 12.69 8.19 18.77
C LEU A 44 11.59 8.68 17.80
N LEU A 45 10.36 8.19 17.99
CA LEU A 45 9.24 8.54 17.10
C LEU A 45 8.91 10.04 17.17
N THR A 46 8.93 10.63 18.37
CA THR A 46 8.65 12.05 18.57
C THR A 46 9.77 12.92 17.99
N HIS A 47 11.04 12.50 18.15
CA HIS A 47 12.18 13.20 17.57
C HIS A 47 12.08 13.28 16.05
N ILE A 48 11.87 12.14 15.37
CA ILE A 48 11.72 12.09 13.90
C ILE A 48 10.53 12.94 13.46
N ARG A 49 9.39 12.82 14.14
CA ARG A 49 8.19 13.63 13.85
C ARG A 49 8.45 15.13 13.95
N THR A 50 9.20 15.58 14.96
CA THR A 50 9.46 17.01 15.22
C THR A 50 10.49 17.59 14.27
N ARG A 51 11.52 16.83 13.94
CA ARG A 51 12.55 17.20 12.97
C ARG A 51 12.01 17.21 11.54
N GLY A 52 11.08 16.35 11.24
CA GLY A 52 10.63 15.96 9.90
C GLY A 52 11.31 14.67 9.44
N GLU A 53 10.55 13.82 8.77
CA GLU A 53 11.04 12.55 8.22
C GLU A 53 12.00 12.82 7.05
N THR A 54 13.17 12.21 7.05
CA THR A 54 14.15 12.27 5.96
C THR A 54 14.14 10.98 5.16
N PHE A 55 14.75 10.99 3.97
CA PHE A 55 15.00 9.78 3.17
C PHE A 55 15.71 8.71 4.00
N ALA A 56 16.75 9.09 4.76
CA ALA A 56 17.51 8.16 5.57
C ALA A 56 16.66 7.49 6.66
N ASP A 57 15.77 8.25 7.31
CA ASP A 57 14.86 7.72 8.33
C ASP A 57 13.95 6.66 7.74
N VAL A 58 13.28 6.96 6.61
CA VAL A 58 12.28 6.08 6.03
C VAL A 58 12.93 4.87 5.38
N ALA A 59 14.01 5.05 4.62
CA ALA A 59 14.77 3.95 4.01
C ALA A 59 15.38 3.02 5.05
N GLY A 60 16.06 3.59 6.06
CA GLY A 60 16.69 2.80 7.12
C GLY A 60 15.69 2.04 7.97
N ALA A 61 14.57 2.66 8.35
CA ALA A 61 13.49 1.97 9.04
C ALA A 61 12.90 0.85 8.18
N ALA A 62 12.65 1.10 6.90
CA ALA A 62 12.15 0.08 5.98
C ALA A 62 13.11 -1.11 5.87
N HIS A 63 14.41 -0.88 5.70
CA HIS A 63 15.43 -1.95 5.68
C HIS A 63 15.45 -2.78 6.98
N ALA A 64 15.45 -2.11 8.15
CA ALA A 64 15.46 -2.79 9.44
C ALA A 64 14.21 -3.69 9.58
N PHE A 65 13.02 -3.15 9.32
CA PHE A 65 11.78 -3.92 9.44
C PHE A 65 11.65 -5.01 8.37
N LEU A 66 12.05 -4.77 7.10
CA LEU A 66 12.05 -5.79 6.06
C LEU A 66 13.03 -6.94 6.30
N THR A 67 14.05 -6.74 7.14
CA THR A 67 14.95 -7.81 7.59
C THR A 67 14.26 -8.68 8.65
N ALA A 68 13.37 -8.11 9.45
CA ALA A 68 12.61 -8.80 10.50
C ALA A 68 11.26 -9.36 10.03
N VAL A 69 10.85 -9.08 8.79
CA VAL A 69 9.58 -9.56 8.23
C VAL A 69 9.64 -11.07 8.00
N ARG A 70 8.52 -11.74 8.21
CA ARG A 70 8.33 -13.12 7.74
C ARG A 70 8.25 -13.10 6.21
N PRO A 71 9.19 -13.70 5.46
CA PRO A 71 9.19 -13.59 4.02
C PRO A 71 7.99 -14.32 3.40
N PHE A 72 7.42 -13.76 2.33
CA PHE A 72 6.52 -14.49 1.46
C PHE A 72 7.36 -15.38 0.54
N PRO A 73 7.05 -16.70 0.41
CA PRO A 73 7.95 -17.63 -0.26
C PRO A 73 8.06 -17.48 -1.78
N VAL A 74 7.16 -16.70 -2.40
CA VAL A 74 7.26 -16.41 -3.84
C VAL A 74 8.19 -15.22 -4.02
N THR A 75 9.23 -15.44 -4.79
CA THR A 75 10.15 -14.40 -5.27
C THR A 75 10.16 -14.45 -6.79
N GLY A 76 10.30 -13.34 -7.46
CA GLY A 76 10.40 -13.32 -8.92
C GLY A 76 9.89 -12.04 -9.54
N GLU A 77 10.05 -11.99 -10.83
CA GLU A 77 9.69 -10.84 -11.65
C GLU A 77 8.17 -10.68 -11.76
N GLY A 78 7.74 -9.43 -11.84
CA GLY A 78 6.36 -9.06 -12.10
C GLY A 78 5.44 -9.05 -10.88
N LEU A 79 5.95 -9.20 -9.64
CA LEU A 79 5.14 -9.06 -8.44
C LEU A 79 4.73 -7.60 -8.23
N MET A 80 3.44 -7.37 -7.96
CA MET A 80 2.88 -6.05 -7.73
C MET A 80 2.18 -5.95 -6.40
N ASP A 81 2.38 -4.82 -5.72
CA ASP A 81 1.62 -4.43 -4.53
C ASP A 81 1.03 -3.03 -4.70
N THR A 82 -0.03 -2.74 -3.95
CA THR A 82 -0.62 -1.42 -3.89
C THR A 82 -1.22 -1.15 -2.53
N ALA A 83 -0.92 0.03 -2.00
CA ALA A 83 -1.46 0.49 -0.73
C ALA A 83 -1.47 2.02 -0.68
N GLY A 84 -2.32 2.60 0.16
CA GLY A 84 -2.23 4.00 0.55
C GLY A 84 -1.68 4.16 1.96
N THR A 85 -1.23 5.36 2.30
CA THR A 85 -0.89 5.71 3.69
C THR A 85 -2.11 5.75 4.59
N GLY A 86 -3.28 5.94 4.00
CA GLY A 86 -4.48 6.29 4.73
C GLY A 86 -4.40 7.67 5.36
N GLY A 87 -5.43 8.01 6.14
CA GLY A 87 -5.42 9.23 6.94
C GLY A 87 -5.86 10.49 6.19
N ASP A 88 -6.36 10.39 4.98
CA ASP A 88 -6.92 11.49 4.18
C ASP A 88 -8.32 11.92 4.67
N GLY A 89 -9.01 11.07 5.42
CA GLY A 89 -10.34 11.35 5.96
C GLY A 89 -11.48 11.25 4.93
N ALA A 90 -11.22 10.84 3.70
CA ALA A 90 -12.19 10.84 2.62
C ALA A 90 -13.28 9.76 2.77
N ASN A 91 -13.00 8.67 3.52
CA ASN A 91 -13.93 7.55 3.72
C ASN A 91 -14.51 6.98 2.42
N THR A 92 -13.68 6.85 1.40
CA THR A 92 -14.06 6.29 0.10
C THR A 92 -14.28 4.77 0.19
N ILE A 93 -14.88 4.18 -0.85
CA ILE A 93 -14.85 2.72 -1.02
C ILE A 93 -13.39 2.26 -1.09
N ASN A 94 -13.13 0.95 -0.88
CA ASN A 94 -11.77 0.40 -0.95
C ASN A 94 -11.29 0.29 -2.41
N ILE A 95 -10.98 1.45 -3.04
CA ILE A 95 -10.63 1.60 -4.46
C ILE A 95 -9.44 0.71 -4.83
N THR A 96 -8.30 0.87 -4.13
CA THR A 96 -7.08 0.10 -4.40
C THR A 96 -7.27 -1.40 -4.23
N THR A 97 -8.14 -1.84 -3.29
CA THR A 97 -8.45 -3.26 -3.11
C THR A 97 -9.27 -3.79 -4.29
N ALA A 98 -10.31 -3.07 -4.71
CA ALA A 98 -11.12 -3.46 -5.86
C ALA A 98 -10.27 -3.48 -7.15
N ALA A 99 -9.44 -2.46 -7.38
CA ALA A 99 -8.54 -2.39 -8.53
C ALA A 99 -7.54 -3.56 -8.55
N SER A 100 -7.04 -4.00 -7.38
CA SER A 100 -6.17 -5.17 -7.28
C SER A 100 -6.85 -6.46 -7.78
N LEU A 101 -8.16 -6.63 -7.50
CA LEU A 101 -8.91 -7.78 -7.99
C LEU A 101 -9.15 -7.71 -9.51
N VAL A 102 -9.38 -6.50 -10.05
CA VAL A 102 -9.45 -6.30 -11.51
C VAL A 102 -8.12 -6.67 -12.15
N ALA A 103 -7.01 -6.19 -11.64
CA ALA A 103 -5.68 -6.46 -12.17
C ALA A 103 -5.33 -7.96 -12.08
N ALA A 104 -5.59 -8.60 -10.95
CA ALA A 104 -5.34 -10.04 -10.75
C ALA A 104 -6.18 -10.91 -11.69
N SER A 105 -7.45 -10.54 -11.93
CA SER A 105 -8.33 -11.26 -12.85
C SER A 105 -7.81 -11.28 -14.29
N ASP A 106 -6.97 -10.32 -14.66
CA ASP A 106 -6.29 -10.23 -15.97
C ASP A 106 -4.82 -10.64 -15.91
N GLY A 107 -4.42 -11.38 -14.89
CA GLY A 107 -3.11 -12.03 -14.80
C GLY A 107 -1.98 -11.15 -14.27
N VAL A 108 -2.26 -10.00 -13.64
CA VAL A 108 -1.26 -9.27 -12.86
C VAL A 108 -0.99 -10.03 -11.56
N LYS A 109 0.28 -10.24 -11.25
CA LYS A 109 0.72 -11.01 -10.07
C LYS A 109 0.63 -10.16 -8.79
N MET A 110 -0.55 -10.07 -8.19
CA MET A 110 -0.86 -9.22 -7.05
C MET A 110 -0.54 -9.88 -5.70
N ILE A 111 0.34 -9.26 -4.92
CA ILE A 111 0.68 -9.66 -3.55
C ILE A 111 0.30 -8.53 -2.58
N LYS A 112 -0.99 -8.28 -2.45
CA LYS A 112 -1.47 -7.13 -1.69
C LYS A 112 -1.14 -7.23 -0.19
N HIS A 113 -0.23 -6.38 0.28
CA HIS A 113 0.05 -6.21 1.70
C HIS A 113 -0.93 -5.21 2.32
N GLY A 114 -1.54 -5.56 3.44
CA GLY A 114 -2.53 -4.68 4.05
C GLY A 114 -2.99 -5.12 5.43
N ASN A 115 -3.92 -4.34 5.99
CA ASN A 115 -4.40 -4.53 7.36
C ASN A 115 -5.92 -4.30 7.45
N ARG A 116 -6.47 -4.55 8.64
CA ARG A 116 -7.79 -4.06 9.04
C ARG A 116 -7.74 -2.55 9.28
N SER A 117 -8.91 -1.92 9.25
CA SER A 117 -9.00 -0.49 9.57
C SER A 117 -8.56 -0.20 11.00
N VAL A 118 -7.86 0.94 11.16
CA VAL A 118 -7.53 1.52 12.46
C VAL A 118 -8.27 2.85 12.68
N SER A 119 -8.45 3.64 11.63
CA SER A 119 -9.05 4.99 11.70
C SER A 119 -10.19 5.21 10.71
N SER A 120 -10.24 4.46 9.61
CA SER A 120 -11.30 4.52 8.61
C SER A 120 -12.44 3.55 8.94
N LYS A 121 -13.55 3.59 8.18
CA LYS A 121 -14.70 2.67 8.35
C LYS A 121 -14.36 1.23 7.91
N SER A 122 -13.44 1.05 6.95
CA SER A 122 -13.11 -0.25 6.36
C SER A 122 -11.66 -0.29 5.89
N GLY A 123 -10.89 -1.29 6.31
CA GLY A 123 -9.57 -1.61 5.79
C GLY A 123 -9.65 -2.63 4.65
N SER A 124 -8.51 -2.88 3.99
CA SER A 124 -8.43 -3.85 2.89
C SER A 124 -8.80 -5.27 3.33
N ALA A 125 -8.39 -5.69 4.53
CA ALA A 125 -8.75 -6.99 5.07
C ALA A 125 -10.26 -7.12 5.31
N ASP A 126 -10.91 -6.06 5.83
CA ASP A 126 -12.33 -6.09 6.18
C ASP A 126 -13.20 -6.30 4.93
N VAL A 127 -12.88 -5.63 3.82
CA VAL A 127 -13.61 -5.78 2.57
C VAL A 127 -13.33 -7.12 1.87
N LEU A 128 -12.08 -7.60 1.89
CA LEU A 128 -11.75 -8.89 1.30
C LEU A 128 -12.43 -10.05 2.04
N GLU A 129 -12.49 -9.99 3.37
CA GLU A 129 -13.24 -10.95 4.19
C GLU A 129 -14.74 -10.92 3.85
N ALA A 130 -15.32 -9.74 3.70
CA ALA A 130 -16.72 -9.58 3.28
C ALA A 130 -16.98 -10.01 1.81
N LEU A 131 -15.95 -10.04 0.98
CA LEU A 131 -15.98 -10.64 -0.35
C LEU A 131 -15.76 -12.17 -0.33
N ASN A 132 -15.64 -12.78 0.85
CA ASN A 132 -15.34 -14.19 1.06
C ASN A 132 -13.99 -14.65 0.45
N ILE A 133 -13.02 -13.74 0.34
CA ILE A 133 -11.66 -14.08 -0.07
C ILE A 133 -10.86 -14.49 1.17
N PRO A 134 -10.28 -15.71 1.20
CA PRO A 134 -9.51 -16.17 2.36
C PRO A 134 -8.29 -15.30 2.64
N LEU A 135 -8.13 -14.85 3.90
CA LEU A 135 -7.06 -13.93 4.33
C LEU A 135 -6.06 -14.58 5.29
N ASP A 136 -6.53 -15.44 6.19
CA ASP A 136 -5.72 -16.06 7.24
C ASP A 136 -5.07 -17.34 6.70
N LEU A 137 -4.18 -17.16 5.73
CA LEU A 137 -3.47 -18.24 5.10
C LEU A 137 -2.06 -18.33 5.68
N ASN A 138 -1.64 -19.56 6.04
CA ASN A 138 -0.22 -19.79 6.22
C ASN A 138 0.53 -19.57 4.89
N PRO A 139 1.86 -19.38 4.89
CA PRO A 139 2.58 -19.06 3.66
C PRO A 139 2.38 -20.05 2.51
N GLU A 140 2.24 -21.35 2.79
CA GLU A 140 2.05 -22.38 1.77
C GLU A 140 0.67 -22.25 1.09
N ARG A 141 -0.37 -21.99 1.87
CA ARG A 141 -1.72 -21.75 1.34
C ARG A 141 -1.82 -20.42 0.61
N ALA A 142 -1.11 -19.39 1.11
CA ALA A 142 -1.03 -18.09 0.44
C ALA A 142 -0.35 -18.22 -0.94
N VAL A 143 0.68 -19.08 -1.08
CA VAL A 143 1.29 -19.39 -2.37
C VAL A 143 0.28 -20.11 -3.29
N LYS A 144 -0.44 -21.12 -2.81
CA LYS A 144 -1.46 -21.80 -3.61
C LYS A 144 -2.58 -20.86 -4.08
N GLN A 145 -3.02 -19.94 -3.21
CA GLN A 145 -3.98 -18.89 -3.60
C GLN A 145 -3.41 -18.04 -4.72
N PHE A 146 -2.19 -17.56 -4.55
CA PHE A 146 -1.50 -16.73 -5.54
C PHE A 146 -1.35 -17.44 -6.89
N GLU A 147 -0.89 -18.71 -6.89
CA GLU A 147 -0.72 -19.51 -8.12
C GLU A 147 -2.05 -19.77 -8.84
N ALA A 148 -3.13 -19.98 -8.09
CA ALA A 148 -4.44 -20.25 -8.65
C ALA A 148 -5.18 -19.00 -9.17
N SER A 149 -4.92 -17.83 -8.57
CA SER A 149 -5.74 -16.63 -8.78
C SER A 149 -4.96 -15.40 -9.22
N ASN A 150 -3.62 -15.45 -9.28
CA ASN A 150 -2.73 -14.29 -9.39
C ASN A 150 -2.92 -13.25 -8.27
N PHE A 151 -3.55 -13.63 -7.16
CA PHE A 151 -3.80 -12.75 -6.03
C PHE A 151 -3.53 -13.47 -4.72
N THR A 152 -2.88 -12.78 -3.79
CA THR A 152 -2.91 -13.16 -2.37
C THR A 152 -2.86 -11.93 -1.49
N PHE A 153 -3.46 -12.06 -0.31
CA PHE A 153 -3.43 -11.00 0.70
C PHE A 153 -2.42 -11.34 1.79
N LEU A 154 -1.43 -10.48 1.95
CA LEU A 154 -0.40 -10.61 2.97
C LEU A 154 -0.81 -9.77 4.18
N PHE A 155 -1.44 -10.41 5.17
CA PHE A 155 -1.98 -9.73 6.35
C PHE A 155 -0.85 -9.20 7.23
N ALA A 156 -0.73 -7.87 7.34
CA ALA A 156 0.41 -7.20 7.96
C ALA A 156 0.77 -7.73 9.38
N PRO A 157 -0.17 -7.97 10.32
CA PRO A 157 0.17 -8.52 11.63
C PRO A 157 0.81 -9.92 11.58
N ALA A 158 0.47 -10.75 10.59
CA ALA A 158 1.01 -12.10 10.46
C ALA A 158 2.43 -12.10 9.86
N TYR A 159 2.72 -11.12 9.00
CA TYR A 159 4.00 -11.04 8.29
C TYR A 159 5.00 -10.07 8.93
N ASN A 160 4.53 -9.03 9.63
CA ASN A 160 5.37 -8.01 10.28
C ASN A 160 5.23 -8.02 11.81
N PRO A 161 5.59 -9.10 12.51
CA PRO A 161 5.40 -9.20 13.97
C PRO A 161 6.20 -8.13 14.74
N ALA A 162 7.32 -7.66 14.19
CA ALA A 162 8.13 -6.60 14.78
C ALA A 162 7.36 -5.29 15.02
N VAL A 163 6.36 -4.99 14.19
CA VAL A 163 5.52 -3.79 14.35
C VAL A 163 4.71 -3.83 15.66
N ALA A 164 4.47 -5.02 16.22
CA ALA A 164 3.77 -5.17 17.50
C ALA A 164 4.49 -4.47 18.66
N HIS A 165 5.82 -4.36 18.64
CA HIS A 165 6.61 -3.66 19.66
C HIS A 165 6.34 -2.15 19.69
N VAL A 166 5.90 -1.58 18.57
CA VAL A 166 5.67 -0.13 18.41
C VAL A 166 4.23 0.26 18.64
N GLN A 167 3.29 -0.66 18.42
CA GLN A 167 1.85 -0.37 18.45
C GLN A 167 1.35 0.25 19.76
N PRO A 168 1.73 -0.23 20.97
CA PRO A 168 1.30 0.38 22.23
C PRO A 168 1.71 1.86 22.34
N VAL A 169 2.95 2.16 21.96
CA VAL A 169 3.51 3.52 22.00
C VAL A 169 2.82 4.42 20.99
N ARG A 170 2.61 3.97 19.76
CA ARG A 170 1.87 4.74 18.74
C ARG A 170 0.46 5.08 19.19
N LYS A 171 -0.23 4.09 19.79
CA LYS A 171 -1.58 4.28 20.34
C LYS A 171 -1.58 5.30 21.49
N ALA A 172 -0.59 5.22 22.38
CA ALA A 172 -0.47 6.14 23.52
C ALA A 172 -0.13 7.58 23.08
N LEU A 173 0.76 7.73 22.07
CA LEU A 173 1.11 9.04 21.51
C LEU A 173 -0.08 9.71 20.82
N GLY A 174 -0.93 8.96 20.12
CA GLY A 174 -2.13 9.49 19.44
C GLY A 174 -1.84 10.50 18.32
N ILE A 175 -0.60 10.52 17.81
CA ILE A 175 -0.15 11.40 16.71
C ILE A 175 0.38 10.56 15.55
N PRO A 176 0.38 11.10 14.30
CA PRO A 176 1.07 10.47 13.18
C PRO A 176 2.57 10.32 13.46
N THR A 177 3.14 9.20 13.05
CA THR A 177 4.57 8.89 13.16
C THR A 177 5.08 8.32 11.84
N ILE A 178 6.38 8.11 11.70
CA ILE A 178 7.00 7.48 10.53
C ILE A 178 6.31 6.16 10.12
N PHE A 179 5.68 5.44 11.06
CA PHE A 179 4.94 4.21 10.77
C PHE A 179 3.67 4.41 9.93
N ASN A 180 3.18 5.63 9.79
CA ASN A 180 2.09 5.92 8.86
C ASN A 180 2.58 5.83 7.40
N THR A 181 3.84 6.18 7.17
CA THR A 181 4.51 6.08 5.86
C THR A 181 5.09 4.69 5.62
N LEU A 182 5.59 4.01 6.66
CA LEU A 182 6.28 2.73 6.53
C LEU A 182 5.37 1.56 6.12
N GLY A 183 4.10 1.54 6.53
CA GLY A 183 3.21 0.39 6.31
C GLY A 183 3.25 -0.14 4.87
N PRO A 184 3.02 0.69 3.84
CA PRO A 184 3.09 0.30 2.43
C PRO A 184 4.47 -0.17 1.97
N LEU A 185 5.55 0.25 2.63
CA LEU A 185 6.93 -0.07 2.26
C LEU A 185 7.38 -1.45 2.76
N LEU A 186 6.64 -2.04 3.71
CA LEU A 186 7.01 -3.28 4.41
C LEU A 186 6.38 -4.53 3.81
N SER A 187 6.08 -4.54 2.51
CA SER A 187 5.50 -5.70 1.82
C SER A 187 6.45 -6.90 1.86
N PRO A 188 6.02 -8.05 2.45
CA PRO A 188 6.88 -9.22 2.65
C PRO A 188 7.31 -9.91 1.34
N GLY A 189 6.56 -9.70 0.27
CA GLY A 189 6.90 -10.24 -1.05
C GLY A 189 7.88 -9.39 -1.84
N ARG A 190 8.31 -8.23 -1.33
CA ARG A 190 9.27 -7.33 -2.00
C ARG A 190 8.90 -7.12 -3.46
N PRO A 191 7.73 -6.51 -3.76
CA PRO A 191 7.22 -6.39 -5.11
C PRO A 191 8.19 -5.64 -6.02
N GLU A 192 8.21 -5.99 -7.28
CA GLU A 192 8.95 -5.28 -8.33
C GLU A 192 8.23 -3.99 -8.72
N PHE A 193 6.88 -4.06 -8.78
CA PHE A 193 6.01 -2.95 -9.13
C PHE A 193 5.18 -2.50 -7.94
N GLN A 194 5.05 -1.19 -7.71
CA GLN A 194 4.26 -0.71 -6.58
C GLN A 194 3.53 0.61 -6.88
N ILE A 195 2.26 0.71 -6.44
CA ILE A 195 1.55 1.99 -6.36
C ILE A 195 1.37 2.34 -4.89
N MET A 196 1.69 3.55 -4.52
CA MET A 196 1.47 4.06 -3.18
C MET A 196 0.75 5.41 -3.21
N GLY A 197 -0.46 5.42 -2.69
CA GLY A 197 -1.16 6.67 -2.40
C GLY A 197 -0.63 7.34 -1.14
N ILE A 198 -0.49 8.66 -1.17
CA ILE A 198 -0.03 9.46 -0.03
C ILE A 198 -1.01 10.59 0.28
N ALA A 199 -1.37 10.73 1.56
CA ALA A 199 -2.22 11.83 2.01
C ALA A 199 -1.46 13.17 2.09
N ASN A 200 -0.14 13.13 2.30
CA ASN A 200 0.71 14.33 2.36
C ASN A 200 1.60 14.44 1.10
N PRO A 201 1.31 15.37 0.18
CA PRO A 201 2.06 15.49 -1.08
C PRO A 201 3.55 15.86 -0.89
N THR A 202 3.94 16.44 0.25
CA THR A 202 5.34 16.79 0.50
C THR A 202 6.25 15.56 0.62
N GLN A 203 5.69 14.37 0.77
CA GLN A 203 6.44 13.12 0.87
C GLN A 203 6.67 12.41 -0.47
N GLY A 204 6.07 12.89 -1.57
CA GLY A 204 6.06 12.17 -2.84
C GLY A 204 7.45 11.83 -3.38
N GLN A 205 8.30 12.84 -3.53
CA GLN A 205 9.68 12.66 -3.99
C GLN A 205 10.47 11.72 -3.05
N LEU A 206 10.36 11.92 -1.74
CA LEU A 206 11.02 11.10 -0.73
C LEU A 206 10.63 9.63 -0.87
N ILE A 207 9.35 9.33 -1.02
CA ILE A 207 8.86 7.94 -1.15
C ILE A 207 9.30 7.32 -2.46
N ALA A 208 9.31 8.07 -3.57
CA ALA A 208 9.81 7.57 -4.85
C ALA A 208 11.31 7.19 -4.77
N GLU A 209 12.11 7.99 -4.05
CA GLU A 209 13.52 7.68 -3.77
C GLU A 209 13.66 6.43 -2.88
N VAL A 210 12.81 6.28 -1.86
CA VAL A 210 12.79 5.08 -1.02
C VAL A 210 12.41 3.84 -1.83
N PHE A 211 11.45 3.92 -2.76
CA PHE A 211 11.15 2.80 -3.65
C PHE A 211 12.35 2.37 -4.48
N LYS A 212 13.10 3.34 -5.03
CA LYS A 212 14.34 3.07 -5.74
C LYS A 212 15.38 2.38 -4.84
N GLU A 213 15.57 2.87 -3.62
CA GLU A 213 16.47 2.30 -2.61
C GLU A 213 16.07 0.85 -2.25
N LEU A 214 14.77 0.57 -2.13
CA LEU A 214 14.23 -0.75 -1.85
C LEU A 214 14.20 -1.69 -3.07
N GLY A 215 14.74 -1.26 -4.22
CA GLY A 215 14.88 -2.07 -5.43
C GLY A 215 13.60 -2.26 -6.24
N ARG A 216 12.62 -1.33 -6.15
CA ARG A 216 11.51 -1.31 -7.11
C ARG A 216 12.04 -0.89 -8.46
N THR A 217 11.61 -1.58 -9.53
CA THR A 217 11.97 -1.20 -10.91
C THR A 217 11.02 -0.13 -11.42
N ARG A 218 9.72 -0.27 -11.12
CA ARG A 218 8.71 0.72 -11.49
C ARG A 218 7.74 0.96 -10.33
N ALA A 219 7.45 2.22 -10.06
CA ALA A 219 6.49 2.59 -9.03
C ALA A 219 5.79 3.92 -9.34
N LEU A 220 4.58 4.09 -8.82
CA LEU A 220 3.89 5.36 -8.79
C LEU A 220 3.61 5.74 -7.34
N VAL A 221 4.05 6.93 -6.95
CA VAL A 221 3.57 7.60 -5.74
C VAL A 221 2.55 8.63 -6.21
N VAL A 222 1.34 8.59 -5.63
CA VAL A 222 0.24 9.42 -6.11
C VAL A 222 -0.42 10.20 -4.98
N HIS A 223 -0.81 11.45 -5.28
CA HIS A 223 -1.62 12.30 -4.42
C HIS A 223 -2.73 12.94 -5.25
N GLY A 224 -3.97 12.52 -5.05
CA GLY A 224 -5.08 12.93 -5.87
C GLY A 224 -6.00 13.94 -5.18
N ALA A 225 -5.80 15.25 -5.41
CA ALA A 225 -6.71 16.34 -4.98
C ALA A 225 -7.12 16.22 -3.49
N GLY A 226 -6.16 15.91 -2.61
CA GLY A 226 -6.36 15.78 -1.16
C GLY A 226 -6.60 14.37 -0.65
N THR A 227 -6.55 13.35 -1.52
CA THR A 227 -6.68 11.93 -1.16
C THR A 227 -5.42 11.15 -1.46
N ASP A 228 -5.26 9.97 -0.85
CA ASP A 228 -4.20 9.01 -1.14
C ASP A 228 -4.61 8.01 -2.25
N GLU A 229 -5.32 8.52 -3.26
CA GLU A 229 -5.82 7.76 -4.41
C GLU A 229 -5.52 8.50 -5.74
N ILE A 230 -5.70 7.83 -6.87
CA ILE A 230 -5.80 8.52 -8.18
C ILE A 230 -7.16 9.20 -8.22
N ALA A 231 -7.17 10.54 -8.26
CA ALA A 231 -8.39 11.31 -8.14
C ALA A 231 -9.24 11.27 -9.40
N ILE A 232 -10.54 11.07 -9.22
CA ILE A 232 -11.55 11.29 -10.26
C ILE A 232 -12.28 12.63 -10.08
N HIS A 233 -11.96 13.38 -9.02
CA HIS A 233 -12.59 14.66 -8.65
C HIS A 233 -11.64 15.85 -8.85
N GLY A 234 -10.39 15.59 -9.22
CA GLY A 234 -9.37 16.63 -9.37
C GLY A 234 -8.12 16.11 -10.03
N THR A 235 -7.07 16.91 -9.97
CA THR A 235 -5.75 16.56 -10.48
C THR A 235 -5.06 15.59 -9.52
N THR A 236 -4.40 14.58 -10.07
CA THR A 236 -3.50 13.70 -9.34
C THR A 236 -2.07 14.09 -9.66
N HIS A 237 -1.29 14.37 -8.62
CA HIS A 237 0.14 14.55 -8.70
C HIS A 237 0.84 13.20 -8.63
N VAL A 238 1.79 12.93 -9.52
CA VAL A 238 2.45 11.64 -9.69
C VAL A 238 3.96 11.81 -9.63
N TRP A 239 4.61 11.00 -8.79
CA TRP A 239 6.05 10.75 -8.83
C TRP A 239 6.25 9.33 -9.33
N GLU A 240 6.72 9.20 -10.56
CA GLU A 240 6.95 7.91 -11.21
C GLU A 240 8.41 7.51 -11.15
N LEU A 241 8.68 6.37 -10.53
CA LEU A 241 9.95 5.66 -10.68
C LEU A 241 9.84 4.72 -11.87
N ASN A 242 10.77 4.84 -12.83
CA ASN A 242 10.90 3.95 -13.96
C ASN A 242 12.38 3.68 -14.25
N ASP A 243 12.82 2.44 -14.06
CA ASP A 243 14.20 2.00 -14.25
C ASP A 243 15.27 2.93 -13.64
N GLY A 244 15.01 3.38 -12.40
CA GLY A 244 15.93 4.22 -11.65
C GLY A 244 15.83 5.73 -11.92
N GLU A 245 15.01 6.17 -12.87
CA GLU A 245 14.67 7.57 -13.09
C GLU A 245 13.36 7.92 -12.36
N ILE A 246 13.31 9.09 -11.74
CA ILE A 246 12.09 9.61 -11.10
C ILE A 246 11.61 10.81 -11.91
N LYS A 247 10.34 10.78 -12.33
CA LYS A 247 9.67 11.87 -13.04
C LYS A 247 8.45 12.33 -12.24
N GLU A 248 8.19 13.62 -12.28
CA GLU A 248 7.07 14.26 -11.61
C GLU A 248 6.15 14.88 -12.67
N TYR A 249 4.85 14.62 -12.57
CA TYR A 249 3.86 15.15 -13.48
C TYR A 249 2.45 15.09 -12.89
N ASP A 250 1.52 15.81 -13.49
CA ASP A 250 0.12 15.80 -13.15
C ASP A 250 -0.69 15.02 -14.18
N ILE A 251 -1.78 14.38 -13.71
CA ILE A 251 -2.79 13.76 -14.56
C ILE A 251 -4.19 14.17 -14.09
N THR A 252 -5.09 14.28 -15.04
CA THR A 252 -6.50 14.62 -14.80
C THR A 252 -7.42 13.47 -15.21
N PRO A 253 -8.66 13.42 -14.66
CA PRO A 253 -9.64 12.42 -15.09
C PRO A 253 -9.88 12.41 -16.60
N GLU A 254 -9.94 13.60 -17.21
CA GLU A 254 -10.17 13.78 -18.63
C GLU A 254 -9.06 13.19 -19.50
N GLU A 255 -7.78 13.34 -19.09
CA GLU A 255 -6.62 12.72 -19.74
C GLU A 255 -6.63 11.20 -19.62
N LEU A 256 -7.24 10.67 -18.57
CA LEU A 256 -7.45 9.23 -18.37
C LEU A 256 -8.68 8.70 -19.14
N GLY A 257 -9.45 9.55 -19.80
CA GLY A 257 -10.68 9.17 -20.54
C GLY A 257 -11.81 8.74 -19.60
N ILE A 258 -11.89 9.34 -18.41
CA ILE A 258 -12.98 9.17 -17.45
C ILE A 258 -13.65 10.50 -17.14
N ALA A 259 -14.88 10.44 -16.64
CA ALA A 259 -15.61 11.64 -16.24
C ALA A 259 -15.05 12.22 -14.95
N ARG A 260 -15.17 13.54 -14.77
CA ARG A 260 -14.93 14.16 -13.49
C ARG A 260 -16.16 13.99 -12.60
N HIS A 261 -15.93 13.59 -11.37
CA HIS A 261 -16.96 13.36 -10.34
C HIS A 261 -16.70 14.24 -9.11
N GLU A 262 -17.63 14.25 -8.19
CA GLU A 262 -17.44 14.86 -6.87
C GLU A 262 -16.86 13.82 -5.90
N LEU A 263 -16.00 14.25 -4.97
CA LEU A 263 -15.40 13.37 -3.96
C LEU A 263 -16.48 12.62 -3.14
N ALA A 264 -17.58 13.29 -2.81
CA ALA A 264 -18.68 12.71 -2.06
C ALA A 264 -19.36 11.50 -2.77
N GLU A 265 -19.24 11.40 -4.10
CA GLU A 265 -19.77 10.26 -4.86
C GLU A 265 -18.99 8.96 -4.62
N LEU A 266 -17.75 9.08 -4.09
CA LEU A 266 -16.89 7.95 -3.71
C LEU A 266 -17.17 7.39 -2.32
N GLU A 267 -18.09 8.01 -1.54
CA GLU A 267 -18.36 7.59 -0.17
C GLU A 267 -18.65 6.09 -0.09
N GLY A 268 -17.90 5.43 0.82
CA GLY A 268 -18.06 4.04 1.22
C GLY A 268 -18.59 3.91 2.62
N GLY A 269 -18.67 2.68 3.10
CA GLY A 269 -19.15 2.30 4.41
C GLY A 269 -18.18 1.36 5.13
N ASP A 270 -18.74 0.43 5.89
CA ASP A 270 -17.98 -0.65 6.50
C ASP A 270 -17.54 -1.72 5.46
N GLY A 271 -16.85 -2.76 5.91
CA GLY A 271 -16.35 -3.81 5.02
C GLY A 271 -17.46 -4.52 4.23
N ALA A 272 -18.61 -4.77 4.84
CA ALA A 272 -19.72 -5.44 4.18
C ALA A 272 -20.42 -4.53 3.17
N GLU A 273 -20.63 -3.26 3.52
CA GLU A 273 -21.17 -2.26 2.63
C GLU A 273 -20.27 -2.04 1.41
N ASN A 274 -18.95 -1.90 1.62
CA ASN A 274 -17.98 -1.73 0.55
C ASN A 274 -17.88 -2.97 -0.36
N ALA A 275 -17.92 -4.18 0.21
CA ALA A 275 -17.97 -5.42 -0.57
C ALA A 275 -19.22 -5.47 -1.49
N ALA A 276 -20.37 -5.06 -0.99
CA ALA A 276 -21.60 -5.00 -1.78
C ALA A 276 -21.50 -3.96 -2.91
N LEU A 277 -20.91 -2.78 -2.64
CA LEU A 277 -20.67 -1.75 -3.67
C LEU A 277 -19.70 -2.25 -4.75
N ILE A 278 -18.61 -2.91 -4.37
CA ILE A 278 -17.62 -3.49 -5.29
C ILE A 278 -18.25 -4.58 -6.16
N ARG A 279 -19.05 -5.49 -5.57
CA ARG A 279 -19.79 -6.51 -6.34
C ARG A 279 -20.71 -5.88 -7.40
N LYS A 280 -21.39 -4.78 -7.07
CA LYS A 280 -22.21 -4.05 -8.05
C LYS A 280 -21.37 -3.47 -9.18
N VAL A 281 -20.20 -2.88 -8.89
CA VAL A 281 -19.30 -2.39 -9.94
C VAL A 281 -18.89 -3.55 -10.85
N PHE A 282 -18.48 -4.69 -10.31
CA PHE A 282 -18.06 -5.84 -11.09
C PHE A 282 -19.20 -6.50 -11.88
N ALA A 283 -20.45 -6.30 -11.46
CA ALA A 283 -21.65 -6.73 -12.18
C ALA A 283 -22.15 -5.73 -13.25
N GLY A 284 -21.49 -4.56 -13.38
CA GLY A 284 -21.96 -3.50 -14.28
C GLY A 284 -23.13 -2.68 -13.74
N GLU A 285 -23.42 -2.79 -12.44
CA GLU A 285 -24.54 -2.13 -11.75
C GLU A 285 -24.07 -1.06 -10.74
N GLY A 286 -22.76 -0.77 -10.73
CA GLY A 286 -22.15 0.17 -9.80
C GLY A 286 -22.42 1.63 -10.12
N LYS A 287 -22.15 2.52 -9.14
CA LYS A 287 -22.14 3.96 -9.39
C LYS A 287 -21.02 4.31 -10.39
N PRO A 288 -21.25 5.25 -11.32
CA PRO A 288 -20.21 5.68 -12.27
C PRO A 288 -18.91 6.13 -11.58
N ALA A 289 -19.00 6.90 -10.49
CA ALA A 289 -17.83 7.35 -9.74
C ALA A 289 -17.00 6.18 -9.17
N HIS A 290 -17.65 5.16 -8.59
CA HIS A 290 -16.97 3.98 -8.08
C HIS A 290 -16.29 3.19 -9.20
N TYR A 291 -16.96 3.03 -10.34
CA TYR A 291 -16.42 2.39 -11.53
C TYR A 291 -15.18 3.14 -12.03
N ASP A 292 -15.30 4.47 -12.22
CA ASP A 292 -14.22 5.29 -12.76
C ASP A 292 -13.00 5.33 -11.83
N ALA A 293 -13.18 5.38 -10.51
CA ALA A 293 -12.07 5.31 -9.54
C ALA A 293 -11.34 3.96 -9.59
N ILE A 294 -12.10 2.86 -9.69
CA ILE A 294 -11.51 1.51 -9.77
C ILE A 294 -10.74 1.32 -11.09
N VAL A 295 -11.31 1.76 -12.23
CA VAL A 295 -10.61 1.61 -13.52
C VAL A 295 -9.41 2.55 -13.64
N ALA A 296 -9.41 3.73 -13.00
CA ALA A 296 -8.26 4.62 -12.96
C ALA A 296 -7.06 3.94 -12.27
N THR A 297 -7.30 3.38 -11.09
CA THR A 297 -6.26 2.70 -10.31
C THR A 297 -5.81 1.39 -10.96
N ALA A 298 -6.75 0.57 -11.48
CA ALA A 298 -6.41 -0.65 -12.22
C ALA A 298 -5.64 -0.34 -13.50
N GLY A 299 -5.99 0.77 -14.19
CA GLY A 299 -5.28 1.24 -15.37
C GLY A 299 -3.82 1.58 -15.09
N ALA A 300 -3.54 2.23 -13.96
CA ALA A 300 -2.18 2.49 -13.51
C ALA A 300 -1.41 1.19 -13.20
N MET A 301 -2.09 0.16 -12.64
CA MET A 301 -1.49 -1.16 -12.44
C MET A 301 -1.11 -1.82 -13.76
N PHE A 302 -2.00 -1.79 -14.76
CA PHE A 302 -1.72 -2.34 -16.08
C PHE A 302 -0.57 -1.62 -16.78
N TYR A 303 -0.48 -0.31 -16.62
CA TYR A 303 0.66 0.46 -17.12
C TYR A 303 1.98 0.04 -16.46
N LEU A 304 2.03 -0.07 -15.14
CA LEU A 304 3.25 -0.49 -14.44
C LEU A 304 3.73 -1.90 -14.81
N CYS A 305 2.80 -2.79 -15.13
CA CYS A 305 3.11 -4.18 -15.50
C CYS A 305 3.25 -4.40 -17.02
N ASP A 306 3.48 -3.34 -17.80
CA ASP A 306 3.65 -3.37 -19.27
C ASP A 306 2.49 -4.02 -20.06
N LYS A 307 1.30 -4.07 -19.44
CA LYS A 307 0.06 -4.48 -20.13
C LYS A 307 -0.59 -3.33 -20.91
N ALA A 308 -0.11 -2.11 -20.71
CA ALA A 308 -0.55 -0.91 -21.42
C ALA A 308 0.61 0.08 -21.58
N GLU A 309 0.62 0.82 -22.68
CA GLU A 309 1.67 1.79 -23.03
C GLU A 309 1.57 3.12 -22.27
N SER A 310 0.44 3.37 -21.61
CA SER A 310 0.16 4.57 -20.80
C SER A 310 -0.91 4.26 -19.75
N ILE A 311 -1.02 5.12 -18.72
CA ILE A 311 -2.10 4.99 -17.72
C ILE A 311 -3.48 5.08 -18.42
N ALA A 312 -3.67 6.00 -19.36
CA ALA A 312 -4.93 6.14 -20.13
C ALA A 312 -5.26 4.87 -20.93
N ALA A 313 -4.27 4.27 -21.60
CA ALA A 313 -4.45 2.99 -22.30
C ALA A 313 -4.79 1.86 -21.30
N GLY A 314 -4.18 1.87 -20.14
CA GLY A 314 -4.49 0.95 -19.04
C GLY A 314 -5.90 1.11 -18.50
N VAL A 315 -6.40 2.35 -18.38
CA VAL A 315 -7.80 2.63 -18.02
C VAL A 315 -8.77 2.05 -19.07
N ALA A 316 -8.47 2.24 -20.35
CA ALA A 316 -9.28 1.65 -21.42
C ALA A 316 -9.25 0.11 -21.39
N HIS A 317 -8.14 -0.48 -20.96
CA HIS A 317 -8.02 -1.92 -20.75
C HIS A 317 -8.82 -2.38 -19.52
N ALA A 318 -8.72 -1.67 -18.38
CA ALA A 318 -9.47 -1.97 -17.16
C ALA A 318 -10.99 -1.94 -17.37
N LYS A 319 -11.49 -0.96 -18.16
CA LYS A 319 -12.89 -0.91 -18.58
C LYS A 319 -13.30 -2.20 -19.28
N LYS A 320 -12.52 -2.69 -20.25
CA LYS A 320 -12.80 -3.95 -20.97
C LYS A 320 -12.83 -5.16 -20.04
N VAL A 321 -11.93 -5.23 -19.05
CA VAL A 321 -11.88 -6.34 -18.07
C VAL A 321 -13.15 -6.37 -17.23
N ILE A 322 -13.62 -5.22 -16.74
CA ILE A 322 -14.85 -5.14 -15.94
C ILE A 322 -16.08 -5.41 -16.84
N ASP A 323 -16.20 -4.72 -17.98
CA ASP A 323 -17.37 -4.76 -18.87
C ASP A 323 -17.58 -6.14 -19.51
N SER A 324 -16.51 -6.92 -19.68
CA SER A 324 -16.59 -8.32 -20.15
C SER A 324 -17.15 -9.29 -19.09
N GLY A 325 -17.26 -8.86 -17.83
CA GLY A 325 -17.62 -9.72 -16.70
C GLY A 325 -16.48 -10.62 -16.18
N GLN A 326 -15.26 -10.44 -16.69
CA GLN A 326 -14.10 -11.26 -16.33
C GLN A 326 -13.81 -11.20 -14.84
N VAL A 327 -13.77 -10.00 -14.23
CA VAL A 327 -13.53 -9.84 -12.80
C VAL A 327 -14.65 -10.41 -11.94
N ALA A 328 -15.91 -10.29 -12.37
CA ALA A 328 -17.04 -10.92 -11.67
C ALA A 328 -16.95 -12.45 -11.71
N GLN A 329 -16.53 -13.03 -12.82
CA GLN A 329 -16.30 -14.47 -12.96
C GLN A 329 -15.11 -14.91 -12.09
N TRP A 330 -14.02 -14.15 -12.10
CA TRP A 330 -12.84 -14.41 -11.27
C TRP A 330 -13.22 -14.44 -9.78
N LEU A 331 -13.98 -13.43 -9.32
CA LEU A 331 -14.45 -13.35 -7.93
C LEU A 331 -15.27 -14.60 -7.54
N ARG A 332 -16.26 -14.98 -8.34
CA ARG A 332 -17.07 -16.21 -8.08
C ARG A 332 -16.23 -17.49 -8.01
N THR A 333 -15.12 -17.53 -8.73
CA THR A 333 -14.23 -18.71 -8.74
C THR A 333 -13.39 -18.80 -7.47
N HIS A 334 -13.00 -17.64 -6.91
CA HIS A 334 -12.02 -17.56 -5.83
C HIS A 334 -12.61 -17.18 -4.47
N GLU A 335 -13.85 -16.70 -4.41
CA GLU A 335 -14.57 -16.57 -3.15
C GLU A 335 -14.83 -17.93 -2.54
N GLU A 336 -14.65 -18.05 -1.21
CA GLU A 336 -14.81 -19.31 -0.46
C GLU A 336 -13.88 -20.46 -0.94
N ALA A 337 -12.93 -20.17 -1.82
CA ALA A 337 -12.03 -21.19 -2.33
C ALA A 337 -11.14 -21.77 -1.21
N ASN A 338 -11.06 -23.10 -1.16
CA ASN A 338 -10.18 -23.78 -0.20
C ASN A 338 -8.83 -24.08 -0.86
N TYR A 339 -7.80 -23.36 -0.45
CA TYR A 339 -6.42 -23.55 -0.89
C TYR A 339 -5.63 -24.53 0.00
N GLY A 340 -6.30 -25.46 0.63
CA GLY A 340 -5.83 -26.41 1.63
C GLY A 340 -4.79 -27.43 1.23
#